data_3122ccdbc71641d5bd782a9ca90b35bb
#
_entry.id   3122ccdbc71641d5bd782a9ca90b35bb
#
_cell.length_a   1.000
_cell.length_b   1.000
_cell.length_c   1.000
_cell.angle_alpha   90.00
_cell.angle_beta   90.00
_cell.angle_gamma   90.00
#
_symmetry.space_group_name_H-M   'P 1'
#
loop_
_entity.id
_entity.type
_entity.pdbx_description
1 polymer ?
#
loop_
_entity_poly.entity_id
_entity_poly.type
_entity_poly.pdbx_seq_one_letter_code
_entity_poly.pdbx_strand_id
1 'polypeptide(L)'
;ENAPDFISQVEDNVFAQTVDVTIKLEKKAPKDSDWPNYIETAQGTMRSPQDPEYYEEMEDPFAGTEKGIPLLTDPLEGYNRWMFGVNDSVYDAVLEPLARGYRDTVHEQLRIGIKNVFSNAMAPVKLVSSLLQLEFKKSGQVLARTVINSTLGFGGFADVAGEEYGIKDVNEDFDQALGYYGIPTGPYVVLPFFGPSTARNIIGRTADALMSPGAVIGASVGTNIIVNAEDNVNAASFIVDDKKQLEDSALDEYESVRDFYHQYRHGLLKK
;
A
#
# COMPACT_ATOMS: atom_id res chain seq x y z
N GLU A 1 27.80 -8.60 -21.35
CA GLU A 1 26.86 -9.63 -20.84
C GLU A 1 25.87 -8.91 -19.93
N ASN A 2 24.66 -8.73 -20.43
CA ASN A 2 23.64 -7.89 -19.78
C ASN A 2 23.01 -8.69 -18.63
N ALA A 3 23.10 -8.17 -17.41
CA ALA A 3 22.27 -8.64 -16.32
C ALA A 3 20.80 -8.34 -16.67
N PRO A 4 19.87 -9.31 -16.53
CA PRO A 4 18.46 -9.05 -16.79
C PRO A 4 17.93 -8.07 -15.73
N ASP A 5 17.31 -7.02 -16.21
CA ASP A 5 16.67 -5.98 -15.43
C ASP A 5 15.57 -6.58 -14.54
N PHE A 6 15.75 -6.53 -13.22
CA PHE A 6 14.83 -7.11 -12.24
C PHE A 6 13.45 -6.43 -12.31
N ILE A 7 13.41 -5.15 -12.68
CA ILE A 7 12.16 -4.42 -12.84
C ILE A 7 11.40 -4.95 -14.05
N SER A 8 12.09 -5.24 -15.17
CA SER A 8 11.43 -5.85 -16.33
C SER A 8 10.87 -7.24 -16.02
N GLN A 9 11.49 -8.01 -15.15
CA GLN A 9 10.96 -9.32 -14.74
C GLN A 9 9.74 -9.22 -13.82
N VAL A 10 9.61 -8.17 -13.01
CA VAL A 10 8.42 -7.95 -12.17
C VAL A 10 7.28 -7.38 -13.02
N GLU A 11 7.57 -6.42 -13.90
CA GLU A 11 6.59 -5.89 -14.86
C GLU A 11 6.16 -6.96 -15.86
N ASP A 12 7.08 -7.76 -16.40
CA ASP A 12 6.75 -8.86 -17.30
C ASP A 12 5.91 -9.95 -16.60
N ASN A 13 6.12 -10.23 -15.32
CA ASN A 13 5.29 -11.18 -14.58
C ASN A 13 3.88 -10.65 -14.28
N VAL A 14 3.77 -9.39 -13.86
CA VAL A 14 2.46 -8.76 -13.62
C VAL A 14 1.75 -8.52 -14.95
N PHE A 15 2.45 -8.02 -15.96
CA PHE A 15 1.90 -7.79 -17.28
C PHE A 15 1.53 -9.13 -17.98
N ALA A 16 2.38 -10.15 -17.88
CA ALA A 16 2.11 -11.47 -18.44
C ALA A 16 0.92 -12.16 -17.77
N GLN A 17 0.76 -12.02 -16.44
CA GLN A 17 -0.43 -12.52 -15.75
C GLN A 17 -1.70 -11.76 -16.13
N THR A 18 -1.62 -10.43 -16.26
CA THR A 18 -2.74 -9.60 -16.70
C THR A 18 -3.10 -9.86 -18.15
N VAL A 19 -2.10 -9.99 -19.03
CA VAL A 19 -2.29 -10.33 -20.45
C VAL A 19 -2.82 -11.75 -20.59
N ASP A 20 -2.34 -12.74 -19.81
CA ASP A 20 -2.83 -14.12 -19.87
C ASP A 20 -4.29 -14.24 -19.38
N VAL A 21 -4.67 -13.45 -18.36
CA VAL A 21 -6.08 -13.33 -17.93
C VAL A 21 -6.93 -12.66 -19.01
N THR A 22 -6.45 -11.58 -19.62
CA THR A 22 -7.16 -10.88 -20.70
C THR A 22 -7.29 -11.76 -21.94
N ILE A 23 -6.23 -12.48 -22.33
CA ILE A 23 -6.26 -13.42 -23.48
C ILE A 23 -7.18 -14.62 -23.18
N LYS A 24 -7.24 -15.09 -21.93
CA LYS A 24 -8.19 -16.15 -21.53
C LYS A 24 -9.62 -15.65 -21.54
N LEU A 25 -9.87 -14.40 -21.18
CA LEU A 25 -11.18 -13.77 -21.27
C LEU A 25 -11.59 -13.53 -22.74
N GLU A 26 -10.70 -13.02 -23.58
CA GLU A 26 -10.96 -12.85 -25.02
C GLU A 26 -11.20 -14.18 -25.74
N LYS A 27 -10.45 -15.25 -25.40
CA LYS A 27 -10.68 -16.59 -25.97
C LYS A 27 -11.96 -17.25 -25.46
N LYS A 28 -12.55 -16.77 -24.36
CA LYS A 28 -13.81 -17.23 -23.79
C LYS A 28 -15.01 -16.39 -24.20
N ALA A 29 -14.78 -15.17 -24.69
CA ALA A 29 -15.86 -14.33 -25.14
C ALA A 29 -16.42 -14.89 -26.47
N PRO A 30 -17.71 -15.23 -26.57
CA PRO A 30 -18.33 -15.63 -27.82
C PRO A 30 -18.34 -14.45 -28.80
N LYS A 31 -18.23 -14.73 -30.09
CA LYS A 31 -18.45 -13.71 -31.12
C LYS A 31 -19.88 -13.21 -31.03
N ASP A 32 -20.14 -11.95 -31.38
CA ASP A 32 -21.47 -11.33 -31.30
C ASP A 32 -22.57 -12.15 -31.96
N SER A 33 -22.25 -12.93 -33.02
CA SER A 33 -23.16 -13.84 -33.69
C SER A 33 -23.54 -15.10 -32.90
N ASP A 34 -22.76 -15.42 -31.86
CA ASP A 34 -22.89 -16.67 -31.11
C ASP A 34 -23.56 -16.46 -29.74
N TRP A 35 -23.82 -15.22 -29.35
CA TRP A 35 -24.42 -14.88 -28.08
C TRP A 35 -25.73 -15.59 -27.75
N PRO A 36 -26.72 -15.64 -28.65
CA PRO A 36 -27.97 -16.38 -28.40
C PRO A 36 -27.73 -17.88 -28.15
N ASN A 37 -26.85 -18.49 -28.94
CA ASN A 37 -26.54 -19.92 -28.82
C ASN A 37 -25.66 -20.22 -27.58
N TYR A 38 -24.83 -19.28 -27.15
CA TYR A 38 -24.00 -19.44 -25.94
C TYR A 38 -24.84 -19.44 -24.66
N ILE A 39 -25.86 -18.60 -24.61
CA ILE A 39 -26.80 -18.55 -23.49
C ILE A 39 -27.64 -19.83 -23.41
N GLU A 40 -28.07 -20.38 -24.56
CA GLU A 40 -28.85 -21.62 -24.61
C GLU A 40 -28.03 -22.89 -24.31
N THR A 41 -26.74 -22.92 -24.65
CA THR A 41 -25.90 -24.12 -24.47
C THR A 41 -25.15 -24.18 -23.15
N ALA A 42 -24.95 -23.05 -22.46
CA ALA A 42 -24.14 -23.02 -21.26
C ALA A 42 -24.86 -23.54 -20.00
N GLN A 43 -26.17 -23.31 -19.89
CA GLN A 43 -26.98 -23.84 -18.77
C GLN A 43 -28.47 -23.64 -19.07
N GLY A 44 -29.22 -24.63 -19.36
CA GLY A 44 -30.63 -24.61 -19.81
C GLY A 44 -31.66 -23.75 -19.06
N THR A 45 -31.23 -22.67 -18.39
CA THR A 45 -32.08 -21.75 -17.62
C THR A 45 -31.44 -20.36 -17.41
N MET A 46 -30.45 -19.91 -18.21
CA MET A 46 -30.00 -18.53 -18.09
C MET A 46 -31.05 -17.56 -18.61
N ARG A 47 -31.48 -16.63 -17.76
CA ARG A 47 -32.42 -15.57 -18.12
C ARG A 47 -31.78 -14.57 -19.08
N SER A 48 -32.60 -13.97 -19.94
CA SER A 48 -32.17 -12.98 -20.92
C SER A 48 -31.62 -11.72 -20.22
N PRO A 49 -30.57 -11.04 -20.76
CA PRO A 49 -30.16 -9.73 -20.29
C PRO A 49 -31.25 -8.65 -20.29
N GLN A 50 -32.40 -8.92 -20.90
CA GLN A 50 -33.58 -8.02 -20.88
C GLN A 50 -34.54 -8.32 -19.73
N ASP A 51 -34.31 -9.38 -18.97
CA ASP A 51 -35.09 -9.71 -17.76
C ASP A 51 -34.58 -8.87 -16.57
N PRO A 52 -35.45 -8.08 -15.90
CA PRO A 52 -35.05 -7.30 -14.74
C PRO A 52 -34.41 -8.13 -13.62
N GLU A 53 -34.86 -9.38 -13.43
CA GLU A 53 -34.29 -10.30 -12.45
C GLU A 53 -32.91 -10.84 -12.84
N TYR A 54 -32.46 -10.69 -14.11
CA TYR A 54 -31.14 -11.09 -14.57
C TYR A 54 -30.02 -10.33 -13.83
N TYR A 55 -30.24 -9.05 -13.55
CA TYR A 55 -29.27 -8.23 -12.81
C TYR A 55 -29.26 -8.52 -11.30
N GLU A 56 -30.36 -9.04 -10.74
CA GLU A 56 -30.42 -9.45 -9.33
C GLU A 56 -29.70 -10.79 -9.09
N GLU A 57 -29.60 -11.66 -10.13
CA GLU A 57 -28.88 -12.93 -10.05
C GLU A 57 -27.38 -12.82 -10.43
N MET A 58 -26.97 -11.72 -11.06
CA MET A 58 -25.54 -11.49 -11.30
C MET A 58 -24.85 -11.20 -9.97
N GLU A 59 -24.18 -12.19 -9.41
CA GLU A 59 -23.24 -11.93 -8.35
C GLU A 59 -22.23 -10.89 -8.83
N ASP A 60 -22.18 -9.73 -8.17
CA ASP A 60 -21.17 -8.73 -8.44
C ASP A 60 -19.79 -9.41 -8.39
N PRO A 61 -19.04 -9.46 -9.51
CA PRO A 61 -17.71 -10.08 -9.52
C PRO A 61 -16.75 -9.45 -8.50
N PHE A 62 -17.09 -8.27 -7.97
CA PHE A 62 -16.38 -7.58 -6.91
C PHE A 62 -16.99 -7.83 -5.52
N ALA A 63 -18.23 -8.34 -5.41
CA ALA A 63 -18.87 -8.67 -4.13
C ALA A 63 -18.09 -9.72 -3.32
N GLY A 64 -17.26 -10.54 -3.98
CA GLY A 64 -16.36 -11.50 -3.32
C GLY A 64 -15.19 -10.86 -2.58
N THR A 65 -14.78 -9.66 -2.96
CA THR A 65 -13.71 -8.90 -2.29
C THR A 65 -14.21 -8.15 -1.07
N GLU A 66 -15.51 -7.83 -0.99
CA GLU A 66 -16.10 -7.11 0.14
C GLU A 66 -16.61 -8.03 1.27
N LYS A 67 -16.84 -9.31 0.99
CA LYS A 67 -17.31 -10.27 2.00
C LYS A 67 -16.23 -10.48 3.06
N GLY A 68 -16.28 -9.69 4.13
CA GLY A 68 -15.46 -9.84 5.32
C GLY A 68 -14.64 -8.63 5.73
N ILE A 69 -14.69 -7.52 4.99
CA ILE A 69 -14.10 -6.25 5.44
C ILE A 69 -15.18 -5.48 6.22
N PRO A 70 -15.00 -5.22 7.53
CA PRO A 70 -15.96 -4.42 8.29
C PRO A 70 -16.10 -3.02 7.69
N LEU A 71 -17.32 -2.50 7.65
CA LEU A 71 -17.54 -1.14 7.15
C LEU A 71 -16.75 -0.13 7.98
N LEU A 72 -15.97 0.71 7.31
CA LEU A 72 -15.27 1.82 7.95
C LEU A 72 -16.26 2.95 8.20
N THR A 73 -16.43 3.32 9.46
CA THR A 73 -17.30 4.44 9.82
C THR A 73 -16.58 5.76 9.64
N ASP A 74 -17.23 6.70 8.98
CA ASP A 74 -16.72 8.05 8.72
C ASP A 74 -17.68 9.12 9.29
N PRO A 75 -17.76 9.26 10.62
CA PRO A 75 -18.64 10.22 11.25
C PRO A 75 -18.19 11.68 11.07
N LEU A 76 -16.97 11.89 10.62
CA LEU A 76 -16.35 13.21 10.41
C LEU A 76 -16.18 13.53 8.92
N GLU A 77 -16.98 12.94 8.02
CA GLU A 77 -16.82 13.05 6.57
C GLU A 77 -16.62 14.50 6.10
N GLY A 78 -17.43 15.44 6.59
CA GLY A 78 -17.29 16.85 6.21
C GLY A 78 -15.93 17.47 6.57
N TYR A 79 -15.40 17.15 7.75
CA TYR A 79 -14.04 17.53 8.15
C TYR A 79 -13.00 16.79 7.32
N ASN A 80 -13.18 15.48 7.14
CA ASN A 80 -12.24 14.63 6.44
C ASN A 80 -12.09 15.03 4.97
N ARG A 81 -13.17 15.34 4.27
CA ARG A 81 -13.16 15.86 2.89
C ARG A 81 -12.45 17.21 2.81
N TRP A 82 -12.73 18.11 3.75
CA TRP A 82 -12.04 19.41 3.81
C TRP A 82 -10.55 19.24 4.04
N MET A 83 -10.15 18.43 5.02
CA MET A 83 -8.74 18.18 5.35
C MET A 83 -8.02 17.41 4.22
N PHE A 84 -8.73 16.51 3.52
CA PHE A 84 -8.22 15.86 2.32
C PHE A 84 -7.85 16.88 1.25
N GLY A 85 -8.75 17.81 0.93
CA GLY A 85 -8.45 18.88 -0.03
C GLY A 85 -7.32 19.82 0.41
N VAL A 86 -7.17 20.09 1.73
CA VAL A 86 -6.02 20.83 2.26
C VAL A 86 -4.72 20.05 2.03
N ASN A 87 -4.69 18.76 2.38
CA ASN A 87 -3.51 17.92 2.17
C ASN A 87 -3.15 17.79 0.70
N ASP A 88 -4.14 17.63 -0.15
CA ASP A 88 -3.99 17.54 -1.59
C ASP A 88 -3.41 18.83 -2.18
N SER A 89 -3.96 19.98 -1.79
CA SER A 89 -3.41 21.28 -2.19
C SER A 89 -1.96 21.48 -1.74
N VAL A 90 -1.59 20.99 -0.55
CA VAL A 90 -0.20 21.04 -0.07
C VAL A 90 0.69 20.08 -0.86
N TYR A 91 0.18 18.90 -1.19
CA TYR A 91 0.87 17.94 -2.03
C TYR A 91 1.20 18.55 -3.39
N ASP A 92 0.21 19.07 -4.10
CA ASP A 92 0.35 19.64 -5.44
C ASP A 92 1.26 20.89 -5.47
N ALA A 93 1.11 21.75 -4.45
CA ALA A 93 1.87 23.01 -4.41
C ALA A 93 3.32 22.82 -3.95
N VAL A 94 3.61 21.81 -3.14
CA VAL A 94 4.91 21.67 -2.47
C VAL A 94 5.54 20.30 -2.73
N LEU A 95 4.86 19.22 -2.37
CA LEU A 95 5.49 17.90 -2.37
C LEU A 95 5.69 17.36 -3.78
N GLU A 96 4.71 17.50 -4.68
CA GLU A 96 4.82 17.04 -6.07
C GLU A 96 5.98 17.70 -6.81
N PRO A 97 6.11 19.04 -6.87
CA PRO A 97 7.23 19.65 -7.57
C PRO A 97 8.58 19.30 -6.96
N LEU A 98 8.67 19.15 -5.63
CA LEU A 98 9.88 18.70 -4.98
C LEU A 98 10.20 17.24 -5.32
N ALA A 99 9.22 16.35 -5.29
CA ALA A 99 9.37 14.94 -5.62
C ALA A 99 9.78 14.73 -7.08
N ARG A 100 9.18 15.48 -8.02
CA ARG A 100 9.57 15.45 -9.44
C ARG A 100 10.98 15.97 -9.64
N GLY A 101 11.33 17.14 -9.08
CA GLY A 101 12.69 17.70 -9.16
C GLY A 101 13.75 16.79 -8.53
N TYR A 102 13.41 16.15 -7.41
CA TYR A 102 14.26 15.15 -6.76
C TYR A 102 14.44 13.91 -7.64
N ARG A 103 13.36 13.38 -8.22
CA ARG A 103 13.39 12.26 -9.15
C ARG A 103 14.24 12.52 -10.37
N ASP A 104 14.13 13.71 -10.93
CA ASP A 104 14.85 14.08 -12.15
C ASP A 104 16.36 14.34 -11.90
N THR A 105 16.74 14.63 -10.64
CA THR A 105 18.11 14.96 -10.26
C THR A 105 18.84 13.78 -9.62
N VAL A 106 18.12 12.96 -8.84
CA VAL A 106 18.71 11.86 -8.07
C VAL A 106 18.41 10.54 -8.75
N HIS A 107 19.48 9.83 -9.11
CA HIS A 107 19.37 8.53 -9.77
C HIS A 107 18.55 7.55 -8.95
N GLU A 108 17.74 6.73 -9.60
CA GLU A 108 16.78 5.83 -8.97
C GLU A 108 17.42 4.89 -7.93
N GLN A 109 18.57 4.32 -8.23
CA GLN A 109 19.29 3.44 -7.30
C GLN A 109 19.69 4.14 -6.00
N LEU A 110 20.00 5.44 -6.05
CA LEU A 110 20.26 6.23 -4.83
C LEU A 110 18.99 6.43 -4.04
N ARG A 111 17.86 6.69 -4.71
CA ARG A 111 16.55 6.84 -4.06
C ARG A 111 16.10 5.54 -3.41
N ILE A 112 16.32 4.40 -4.08
CA ILE A 112 16.07 3.06 -3.50
C ILE A 112 16.97 2.83 -2.28
N GLY A 113 18.25 3.14 -2.38
CA GLY A 113 19.19 3.02 -1.25
C GLY A 113 18.78 3.85 -0.05
N ILE A 114 18.33 5.10 -0.25
CA ILE A 114 17.81 5.97 0.80
C ILE A 114 16.56 5.33 1.44
N LYS A 115 15.60 4.88 0.65
CA LYS A 115 14.41 4.15 1.13
C LYS A 115 14.79 2.93 1.98
N ASN A 116 15.79 2.16 1.55
CA ASN A 116 16.27 0.98 2.27
C ASN A 116 16.89 1.37 3.63
N VAL A 117 17.65 2.48 3.70
CA VAL A 117 18.19 3.00 4.98
C VAL A 117 17.06 3.34 5.93
N PHE A 118 16.02 4.05 5.49
CA PHE A 118 14.86 4.36 6.33
C PHE A 118 14.13 3.10 6.78
N SER A 119 13.89 2.14 5.87
CA SER A 119 13.26 0.86 6.20
C SER A 119 14.08 0.07 7.22
N ASN A 120 15.40 0.03 7.08
CA ASN A 120 16.31 -0.65 8.01
C ASN A 120 16.35 0.07 9.37
N ALA A 121 16.32 1.39 9.37
CA ALA A 121 16.29 2.19 10.59
C ALA A 121 14.99 1.98 11.41
N MET A 122 13.87 1.66 10.75
CA MET A 122 12.60 1.33 11.41
C MET A 122 12.53 -0.10 11.97
N ALA A 123 13.62 -0.85 11.92
CA ALA A 123 13.69 -2.22 12.46
C ALA A 123 13.24 -2.36 13.92
N PRO A 124 13.53 -1.43 14.86
CA PRO A 124 13.02 -1.53 16.23
C PRO A 124 11.49 -1.55 16.31
N VAL A 125 10.81 -0.71 15.51
CA VAL A 125 9.34 -0.67 15.43
C VAL A 125 8.81 -1.99 14.90
N LYS A 126 9.33 -2.45 13.74
CA LYS A 126 8.95 -3.71 13.10
C LYS A 126 9.17 -4.91 14.03
N LEU A 127 10.30 -4.94 14.75
CA LEU A 127 10.65 -6.01 15.68
C LEU A 127 9.69 -6.08 16.87
N VAL A 128 9.47 -4.94 17.53
CA VAL A 128 8.60 -4.88 18.72
C VAL A 128 7.17 -5.22 18.32
N SER A 129 6.68 -4.68 17.21
CA SER A 129 5.33 -4.95 16.72
C SER A 129 5.13 -6.43 16.34
N SER A 130 6.13 -7.06 15.71
CA SER A 130 6.09 -8.51 15.40
C SER A 130 6.12 -9.37 16.68
N LEU A 131 6.92 -8.99 17.67
CA LEU A 131 6.99 -9.70 18.96
C LEU A 131 5.68 -9.59 19.74
N LEU A 132 5.06 -8.41 19.75
CA LEU A 132 3.75 -8.21 20.38
C LEU A 132 2.67 -9.06 19.73
N GLN A 133 2.76 -9.31 18.45
CA GLN A 133 1.83 -10.19 17.70
C GLN A 133 2.18 -11.67 17.83
N LEU A 134 3.20 -12.03 18.62
CA LEU A 134 3.73 -13.40 18.78
C LEU A 134 4.25 -14.02 17.46
N GLU A 135 4.56 -13.17 16.48
CA GLU A 135 5.04 -13.55 15.15
C GLU A 135 6.58 -13.72 15.17
N PHE A 136 7.06 -14.74 15.89
CA PHE A 136 8.50 -14.99 16.07
C PHE A 136 9.27 -15.18 14.77
N LYS A 137 8.62 -15.74 13.74
CA LYS A 137 9.22 -15.88 12.41
C LYS A 137 9.50 -14.52 11.79
N LYS A 138 8.53 -13.61 11.81
CA LYS A 138 8.69 -12.25 11.31
C LYS A 138 9.73 -11.49 12.14
N SER A 139 9.71 -11.63 13.47
CA SER A 139 10.73 -11.04 14.35
C SER A 139 12.14 -11.51 13.98
N GLY A 140 12.32 -12.79 13.72
CA GLY A 140 13.57 -13.36 13.24
C GLY A 140 13.99 -12.82 11.87
N GLN A 141 13.04 -12.64 10.94
CA GLN A 141 13.30 -12.02 9.63
C GLN A 141 13.76 -10.57 9.79
N VAL A 142 13.09 -9.77 10.64
CA VAL A 142 13.50 -8.38 10.91
C VAL A 142 14.93 -8.33 11.43
N LEU A 143 15.27 -9.16 12.44
CA LEU A 143 16.63 -9.20 12.99
C LEU A 143 17.66 -9.60 11.93
N ALA A 144 17.40 -10.67 11.18
CA ALA A 144 18.31 -11.15 10.14
C ALA A 144 18.53 -10.06 9.07
N ARG A 145 17.46 -9.44 8.57
CA ARG A 145 17.55 -8.35 7.60
C ARG A 145 18.36 -7.17 8.15
N THR A 146 18.05 -6.76 9.37
CA THR A 146 18.76 -5.63 10.00
C THR A 146 20.25 -5.88 10.12
N VAL A 147 20.65 -7.09 10.58
CA VAL A 147 22.07 -7.44 10.71
C VAL A 147 22.75 -7.52 9.33
N ILE A 148 22.16 -8.23 8.39
CA ILE A 148 22.73 -8.42 7.05
C ILE A 148 22.84 -7.06 6.33
N ASN A 149 21.76 -6.30 6.28
CA ASN A 149 21.73 -5.02 5.57
C ASN A 149 22.61 -3.96 6.24
N SER A 150 22.72 -3.97 7.57
CA SER A 150 23.62 -3.04 8.27
C SER A 150 25.09 -3.39 8.07
N THR A 151 25.44 -4.68 7.97
CA THR A 151 26.83 -5.12 7.84
C THR A 151 27.29 -5.24 6.38
N LEU A 152 26.55 -5.96 5.57
CA LEU A 152 26.87 -6.21 4.16
C LEU A 152 26.27 -5.17 3.22
N GLY A 153 25.17 -4.54 3.61
CA GLY A 153 24.42 -3.56 2.83
C GLY A 153 24.78 -2.10 3.12
N PHE A 154 25.96 -1.80 3.63
CA PHE A 154 26.42 -0.42 3.92
C PHE A 154 25.45 0.37 4.80
N GLY A 155 25.12 -0.17 5.99
CA GLY A 155 24.17 0.49 6.91
C GLY A 155 22.71 0.41 6.50
N GLY A 156 22.37 -0.50 5.59
CA GLY A 156 21.02 -0.69 5.10
C GLY A 156 20.76 -0.02 3.74
N PHE A 157 21.78 0.56 3.10
CA PHE A 157 21.65 1.18 1.77
C PHE A 157 21.31 0.14 0.69
N ALA A 158 21.98 -1.00 0.69
CA ALA A 158 21.65 -2.14 -0.17
C ALA A 158 20.81 -3.16 0.59
N ASP A 159 19.77 -3.71 -0.07
CA ASP A 159 18.93 -4.78 0.49
C ASP A 159 19.51 -6.17 0.23
N VAL A 160 20.72 -6.41 0.73
CA VAL A 160 21.41 -7.69 0.57
C VAL A 160 20.59 -8.86 1.14
N ALA A 161 19.86 -8.64 2.22
CA ALA A 161 19.01 -9.66 2.82
C ALA A 161 17.86 -10.11 1.90
N GLY A 162 17.28 -9.18 1.16
CA GLY A 162 16.24 -9.49 0.17
C GLY A 162 16.81 -10.07 -1.10
N GLU A 163 17.80 -9.42 -1.69
CA GLU A 163 18.33 -9.73 -3.01
C GLU A 163 19.14 -11.03 -3.02
N GLU A 164 20.05 -11.23 -2.05
CA GLU A 164 20.95 -12.39 -2.03
C GLU A 164 20.43 -13.58 -1.21
N TYR A 165 19.68 -13.28 -0.13
CA TYR A 165 19.21 -14.34 0.78
C TYR A 165 17.72 -14.63 0.68
N GLY A 166 16.96 -13.86 -0.13
CA GLY A 166 15.52 -14.04 -0.31
C GLY A 166 14.68 -13.83 0.97
N ILE A 167 15.21 -13.08 1.95
CA ILE A 167 14.52 -12.80 3.20
C ILE A 167 13.54 -11.65 2.96
N LYS A 168 12.25 -11.97 2.92
CA LYS A 168 11.18 -10.97 2.64
C LYS A 168 11.17 -9.84 3.68
N ASP A 169 10.87 -8.62 3.23
CA ASP A 169 10.67 -7.51 4.16
C ASP A 169 9.42 -7.74 5.01
N VAL A 170 9.50 -7.24 6.23
CA VAL A 170 8.44 -7.29 7.23
C VAL A 170 7.97 -5.87 7.48
N ASN A 171 6.71 -5.61 7.17
CA ASN A 171 6.09 -4.32 7.37
C ASN A 171 5.05 -4.40 8.49
N GLU A 172 5.53 -4.41 9.73
CA GLU A 172 4.71 -4.45 10.94
C GLU A 172 4.82 -3.14 11.70
N ASP A 173 3.69 -2.67 12.20
CA ASP A 173 3.57 -1.46 13.01
C ASP A 173 2.70 -1.70 14.25
N PHE A 174 2.66 -0.73 15.14
CA PHE A 174 1.90 -0.85 16.39
C PHE A 174 0.37 -0.89 16.17
N ASP A 175 -0.14 -0.27 15.11
CA ASP A 175 -1.55 -0.37 14.76
C ASP A 175 -1.94 -1.83 14.43
N GLN A 176 -1.06 -2.55 13.72
CA GLN A 176 -1.25 -3.97 13.44
C GLN A 176 -1.21 -4.80 14.73
N ALA A 177 -0.27 -4.50 15.65
CA ALA A 177 -0.23 -5.16 16.95
C ALA A 177 -1.51 -4.93 17.75
N LEU A 178 -2.04 -3.71 17.80
CA LEU A 178 -3.32 -3.41 18.44
C LEU A 178 -4.48 -4.17 17.78
N GLY A 179 -4.48 -4.25 16.46
CA GLY A 179 -5.48 -5.00 15.69
C GLY A 179 -5.43 -6.50 15.95
N TYR A 180 -4.25 -7.08 16.12
CA TYR A 180 -4.06 -8.49 16.50
C TYR A 180 -4.76 -8.83 17.82
N TYR A 181 -4.74 -7.92 18.78
CA TYR A 181 -5.47 -8.07 20.05
C TYR A 181 -6.96 -7.73 19.97
N GLY A 182 -7.50 -7.51 18.77
CA GLY A 182 -8.91 -7.25 18.56
C GLY A 182 -9.36 -5.83 18.90
N ILE A 183 -8.43 -4.89 19.06
CA ILE A 183 -8.79 -3.48 19.25
C ILE A 183 -9.41 -2.98 17.93
N PRO A 184 -10.67 -2.46 17.98
CA PRO A 184 -11.35 -2.03 16.77
C PRO A 184 -10.62 -0.85 16.11
N THR A 185 -10.73 -0.76 14.78
CA THR A 185 -10.10 0.31 13.98
C THR A 185 -10.55 1.70 14.44
N GLY A 186 -11.82 1.82 14.89
CA GLY A 186 -12.44 3.10 15.24
C GLY A 186 -12.80 3.95 14.02
N PRO A 187 -13.25 5.19 14.25
CA PRO A 187 -13.65 6.10 13.18
C PRO A 187 -12.46 6.49 12.29
N TYR A 188 -12.78 6.71 11.01
CA TYR A 188 -11.85 7.28 10.04
C TYR A 188 -11.62 8.77 10.30
N VAL A 189 -10.40 9.22 10.10
CA VAL A 189 -10.03 10.62 10.22
C VAL A 189 -8.87 10.94 9.29
N VAL A 190 -8.95 12.06 8.58
CA VAL A 190 -7.84 12.59 7.79
C VAL A 190 -7.02 13.55 8.64
N LEU A 191 -5.75 13.23 8.83
CA LEU A 191 -4.84 14.06 9.62
C LEU A 191 -4.14 15.09 8.72
N PRO A 192 -3.90 16.33 9.23
CA PRO A 192 -3.11 17.31 8.50
C PRO A 192 -1.70 16.75 8.23
N PHE A 193 -1.26 16.81 7.00
CA PHE A 193 0.03 16.33 6.47
C PHE A 193 0.27 14.81 6.55
N PHE A 194 -0.46 14.08 7.38
CA PHE A 194 -0.31 12.62 7.53
C PHE A 194 -1.33 11.82 6.72
N GLY A 195 -2.36 12.49 6.18
CA GLY A 195 -3.38 11.87 5.34
C GLY A 195 -4.31 10.89 6.07
N PRO A 196 -4.78 9.85 5.38
CA PRO A 196 -5.69 8.84 5.89
C PRO A 196 -5.23 8.19 7.18
N SER A 197 -6.13 8.06 8.15
CA SER A 197 -5.86 7.45 9.45
C SER A 197 -7.16 6.93 10.09
N THR A 198 -7.01 6.27 11.24
CA THR A 198 -8.12 5.87 12.11
C THR A 198 -7.72 6.10 13.57
N ALA A 199 -8.70 6.05 14.48
CA ALA A 199 -8.41 6.25 15.91
C ALA A 199 -7.34 5.27 16.43
N ARG A 200 -7.41 3.97 16.05
CA ARG A 200 -6.40 2.98 16.41
C ARG A 200 -5.04 3.31 15.78
N ASN A 201 -5.02 3.69 14.49
CA ASN A 201 -3.80 4.01 13.77
C ASN A 201 -3.08 5.23 14.37
N ILE A 202 -3.80 6.25 14.86
CA ILE A 202 -3.20 7.39 15.56
C ILE A 202 -2.43 6.94 16.81
N ILE A 203 -3.03 6.03 17.59
CA ILE A 203 -2.38 5.46 18.77
C ILE A 203 -1.14 4.66 18.36
N GLY A 204 -1.29 3.81 17.33
CA GLY A 204 -0.18 3.03 16.77
C GLY A 204 0.98 3.91 16.31
N ARG A 205 0.71 4.90 15.47
CA ARG A 205 1.72 5.86 14.98
C ARG A 205 2.42 6.63 16.10
N THR A 206 1.67 6.95 17.17
CA THR A 206 2.29 7.63 18.34
C THR A 206 3.28 6.70 19.04
N ALA A 207 2.95 5.43 19.19
CA ALA A 207 3.86 4.43 19.74
C ALA A 207 5.08 4.19 18.83
N ASP A 208 4.86 4.07 17.51
CA ASP A 208 5.92 3.93 16.50
C ASP A 208 6.88 5.14 16.55
N ALA A 209 6.34 6.36 16.67
CA ALA A 209 7.13 7.57 16.77
C ALA A 209 8.06 7.57 18.00
N LEU A 210 7.59 7.05 19.14
CA LEU A 210 8.41 6.94 20.37
C LEU A 210 9.55 5.90 20.23
N MET A 211 9.39 4.92 19.36
CA MET A 211 10.38 3.89 19.06
C MET A 211 11.20 4.20 17.81
N SER A 212 10.89 5.30 17.12
CA SER A 212 11.63 5.71 15.93
C SER A 212 13.11 5.96 16.24
N PRO A 213 14.01 5.77 15.26
CA PRO A 213 15.44 6.01 15.46
C PRO A 213 15.74 7.40 16.03
N GLY A 214 15.05 8.41 15.54
CA GLY A 214 15.21 9.78 16.00
C GLY A 214 14.85 9.97 17.48
N ALA A 215 13.79 9.32 17.95
CA ALA A 215 13.41 9.36 19.37
C ALA A 215 14.41 8.60 20.25
N VAL A 216 14.85 7.42 19.79
CA VAL A 216 15.80 6.56 20.54
C VAL A 216 17.15 7.24 20.73
N ILE A 217 17.66 7.94 19.72
CA ILE A 217 18.94 8.68 19.83
C ILE A 217 18.78 10.08 20.44
N GLY A 218 17.58 10.47 20.83
CA GLY A 218 17.31 11.79 21.40
C GLY A 218 17.50 12.94 20.42
N ALA A 219 17.24 12.71 19.13
CA ALA A 219 17.33 13.75 18.11
C ALA A 219 16.36 14.91 18.41
N SER A 220 16.76 16.13 18.07
CA SER A 220 15.91 17.30 18.24
C SER A 220 14.64 17.18 17.38
N VAL A 221 13.57 17.84 17.79
CA VAL A 221 12.32 17.91 17.00
C VAL A 221 12.61 18.41 15.58
N GLY A 222 13.45 19.43 15.43
CA GLY A 222 13.84 19.96 14.12
C GLY A 222 14.56 18.91 13.25
N THR A 223 15.46 18.13 13.82
CA THR A 223 16.16 17.04 13.11
C THR A 223 15.16 15.99 12.64
N ASN A 224 14.23 15.57 13.50
CA ASN A 224 13.20 14.61 13.15
C ASN A 224 12.27 15.11 12.03
N ILE A 225 11.91 16.40 12.05
CA ILE A 225 11.10 17.00 10.97
C ILE A 225 11.85 16.95 9.63
N ILE A 226 13.14 17.31 9.62
CA ILE A 226 13.94 17.31 8.38
C ILE A 226 14.07 15.88 7.83
N VAL A 227 14.42 14.92 8.67
CA VAL A 227 14.59 13.51 8.29
C VAL A 227 13.27 12.93 7.73
N ASN A 228 12.14 13.20 8.39
CA ASN A 228 10.84 12.75 7.89
C ASN A 228 10.42 13.46 6.60
N ALA A 229 10.77 14.73 6.41
CA ALA A 229 10.50 15.45 5.18
C ALA A 229 11.30 14.87 3.99
N GLU A 230 12.57 14.50 4.22
CA GLU A 230 13.40 13.84 3.21
C GLU A 230 12.83 12.47 2.83
N ASP A 231 12.42 11.66 3.81
CA ASP A 231 11.78 10.36 3.56
C ASP A 231 10.47 10.51 2.77
N ASN A 232 9.64 11.50 3.13
CA ASN A 232 8.40 11.78 2.40
C ASN A 232 8.64 12.23 0.95
N VAL A 233 9.63 13.09 0.69
CA VAL A 233 9.99 13.50 -0.68
C VAL A 233 10.52 12.31 -1.47
N ASN A 234 11.38 11.49 -0.86
CA ASN A 234 11.91 10.29 -1.48
C ASN A 234 10.80 9.30 -1.81
N ALA A 235 9.89 9.02 -0.86
CA ALA A 235 8.74 8.13 -1.07
C ALA A 235 7.80 8.67 -2.17
N ALA A 236 7.46 9.96 -2.13
CA ALA A 236 6.61 10.60 -3.14
C ALA A 236 7.22 10.52 -4.54
N SER A 237 8.56 10.54 -4.67
CA SER A 237 9.24 10.46 -5.96
C SER A 237 9.02 9.13 -6.72
N PHE A 238 8.56 8.08 -6.03
CA PHE A 238 8.22 6.80 -6.65
C PHE A 238 6.76 6.71 -7.09
N ILE A 239 5.86 7.46 -6.45
CA ILE A 239 4.40 7.32 -6.64
C ILE A 239 3.74 8.56 -7.28
N VAL A 240 4.52 9.56 -7.66
CA VAL A 240 4.00 10.85 -8.15
C VAL A 240 3.13 10.71 -9.41
N ASP A 241 3.45 9.77 -10.29
CA ASP A 241 2.67 9.53 -11.50
C ASP A 241 1.45 8.63 -11.23
N ASP A 242 1.56 7.68 -10.29
CA ASP A 242 0.45 6.81 -9.87
C ASP A 242 -0.64 7.62 -9.18
N LYS A 243 -0.26 8.59 -8.32
CA LYS A 243 -1.21 9.51 -7.70
C LYS A 243 -1.99 10.28 -8.76
N LYS A 244 -1.31 10.82 -9.76
CA LYS A 244 -1.96 11.55 -10.85
C LYS A 244 -2.91 10.68 -11.66
N GLN A 245 -2.56 9.43 -11.94
CA GLN A 245 -3.45 8.48 -12.61
C GLN A 245 -4.70 8.18 -11.76
N LEU A 246 -4.56 8.08 -10.44
CA LEU A 246 -5.69 7.91 -9.53
C LEU A 246 -6.61 9.12 -9.58
N GLU A 247 -6.09 10.34 -9.50
CA GLU A 247 -6.84 11.59 -9.62
C GLU A 247 -7.62 11.67 -10.93
N ASP A 248 -6.96 11.37 -12.05
CA ASP A 248 -7.56 11.43 -13.39
C ASP A 248 -8.65 10.36 -13.61
N SER A 249 -8.61 9.25 -12.89
CA SER A 249 -9.51 8.09 -13.07
C SER A 249 -10.61 7.98 -12.02
N ALA A 250 -10.45 8.59 -10.84
CA ALA A 250 -11.40 8.48 -9.74
C ALA A 250 -12.65 9.35 -9.97
N LEU A 251 -13.83 8.80 -9.73
CA LEU A 251 -15.08 9.56 -9.71
C LEU A 251 -15.18 10.44 -8.45
N ASP A 252 -14.76 9.92 -7.32
CA ASP A 252 -14.58 10.62 -6.05
C ASP A 252 -13.25 10.17 -5.45
N GLU A 253 -12.27 11.06 -5.50
CA GLU A 253 -10.91 10.79 -5.06
C GLU A 253 -10.84 10.51 -3.55
N TYR A 254 -11.59 11.29 -2.76
CA TYR A 254 -11.67 11.09 -1.32
C TYR A 254 -12.17 9.70 -0.94
N GLU A 255 -13.26 9.25 -1.56
CA GLU A 255 -13.83 7.93 -1.30
C GLU A 255 -12.88 6.82 -1.76
N SER A 256 -12.27 6.98 -2.93
CA SER A 256 -11.30 6.03 -3.47
C SER A 256 -10.10 5.85 -2.53
N VAL A 257 -9.54 6.94 -2.02
CA VAL A 257 -8.40 6.92 -1.09
C VAL A 257 -8.81 6.34 0.27
N ARG A 258 -9.99 6.70 0.79
CA ARG A 258 -10.52 6.15 2.05
C ARG A 258 -10.68 4.63 1.96
N ASP A 259 -11.31 4.15 0.90
CA ASP A 259 -11.63 2.75 0.73
C ASP A 259 -10.36 1.93 0.45
N PHE A 260 -9.44 2.45 -0.36
CA PHE A 260 -8.11 1.85 -0.54
C PHE A 260 -7.35 1.75 0.79
N TYR A 261 -7.30 2.82 1.57
CA TYR A 261 -6.66 2.81 2.89
C TYR A 261 -7.25 1.74 3.80
N HIS A 262 -8.58 1.64 3.83
CA HIS A 262 -9.27 0.65 4.66
C HIS A 262 -8.95 -0.78 4.24
N GLN A 263 -9.05 -1.08 2.95
CA GLN A 263 -8.73 -2.40 2.40
C GLN A 263 -7.28 -2.78 2.66
N TYR A 264 -6.35 -1.86 2.41
CA TYR A 264 -4.92 -2.06 2.66
C TYR A 264 -4.64 -2.39 4.12
N ARG A 265 -5.14 -1.56 5.06
CA ARG A 265 -4.94 -1.78 6.51
C ARG A 265 -5.59 -3.06 7.00
N HIS A 266 -6.76 -3.41 6.48
CA HIS A 266 -7.43 -4.67 6.82
C HIS A 266 -6.66 -5.89 6.27
N GLY A 267 -6.11 -5.77 5.07
CA GLY A 267 -5.27 -6.81 4.47
C GLY A 267 -4.00 -7.12 5.29
N LEU A 268 -3.41 -6.11 5.91
CA LEU A 268 -2.24 -6.30 6.78
C LEU A 268 -2.54 -7.14 8.03
N LEU A 269 -3.78 -7.12 8.54
CA LEU A 269 -4.18 -7.90 9.73
C LEU A 269 -4.51 -9.36 9.42
N LYS A 270 -4.73 -9.71 8.16
CA LYS A 270 -5.12 -11.08 7.74
C LYS A 270 -3.95 -11.97 7.33
N LYS A 271 -2.73 -11.51 7.45
CA LYS A 271 -1.51 -12.23 7.01
C LYS A 271 -1.08 -13.33 7.96
#